data_c25bc00de4f183e4c695046b26167705
#
_entry.id   c25bc00de4f183e4c695046b26167705
#
_cell.length_a   1.000
_cell.length_b   1.000
_cell.length_c   1.000
_cell.angle_alpha   90.00
_cell.angle_beta   90.00
_cell.angle_gamma   90.00
#
_symmetry.space_group_name_H-M   'P 1'
#
loop_
_entity.id
_entity.type
_entity.pdbx_description
1 polymer ?
#
loop_
_entity_poly.entity_id
_entity_poly.type
_entity_poly.pdbx_seq_one_letter_code
_entity_poly.pdbx_strand_id
1 'polypeptide(L)'
;EPEYNQLLVPAGKRVRVELSDGTRLVVNSQSKVIYPCRFNGDIRKIYAQGEVFLEVAHDKQHPFIVESEDFKLRVLGTKFNISNYKGRATNIVLVEGSVEVTDRNERKAQLVPSDLLNIANGAIAYQKQVDVAEYISWVDGVMLLNNNDLSHIIQKLSIYYGIPIQCDPMVGKEKVYGKLD
;
A
#
# COMPACT_ATOMS: atom_id res chain seq x y z
N GLU A 1 17.36 -19.53 14.01
CA GLU A 1 16.44 -19.11 12.91
C GLU A 1 15.80 -17.78 13.29
N PRO A 2 15.53 -16.87 12.33
CA PRO A 2 14.86 -15.62 12.65
C PRO A 2 13.42 -15.89 13.09
N GLU A 3 13.02 -15.29 14.21
CA GLU A 3 11.62 -15.27 14.63
C GLU A 3 10.83 -14.22 13.86
N TYR A 4 9.62 -14.57 13.42
CA TYR A 4 8.74 -13.69 12.66
C TYR A 4 7.46 -13.38 13.43
N ASN A 5 7.02 -12.12 13.31
CA ASN A 5 5.70 -11.68 13.70
C ASN A 5 4.76 -11.75 12.48
N GLN A 6 3.51 -12.08 12.73
CA GLN A 6 2.44 -11.96 11.76
C GLN A 6 1.36 -11.04 12.31
N LEU A 7 1.18 -9.90 11.66
CA LEU A 7 0.11 -8.95 11.96
C LEU A 7 -1.05 -9.18 10.97
N LEU A 8 -2.22 -9.49 11.50
CA LEU A 8 -3.48 -9.58 10.75
C LEU A 8 -4.41 -8.49 11.26
N VAL A 9 -4.84 -7.59 10.38
CA VAL A 9 -5.77 -6.51 10.72
C VAL A 9 -7.18 -6.90 10.26
N PRO A 10 -8.14 -7.05 11.19
CA PRO A 10 -9.51 -7.42 10.83
C PRO A 10 -10.25 -6.27 10.14
N ALA A 11 -11.41 -6.58 9.59
CA ALA A 11 -12.30 -5.60 8.99
C ALA A 11 -12.66 -4.46 9.96
N GLY A 12 -12.73 -3.24 9.46
CA GLY A 12 -13.09 -2.04 10.24
C GLY A 12 -12.00 -1.58 11.22
N LYS A 13 -10.78 -2.11 11.12
CA LYS A 13 -9.67 -1.75 12.00
C LYS A 13 -8.49 -1.22 11.20
N ARG A 14 -7.63 -0.50 11.90
CA ARG A 14 -6.36 0.04 11.43
C ARG A 14 -5.38 -0.03 12.58
N VAL A 15 -4.15 -0.45 12.30
CA VAL A 15 -3.11 -0.67 13.32
C VAL A 15 -1.86 0.11 12.93
N ARG A 16 -1.22 0.71 13.92
CA ARG A 16 0.10 1.33 13.81
C ARG A 16 1.11 0.43 14.49
N VAL A 17 2.24 0.18 13.85
CA VAL A 17 3.33 -0.61 14.41
C VAL A 17 4.68 0.01 14.06
N GLU A 18 5.61 -0.04 15.00
CA GLU A 18 7.00 0.33 14.79
C GLU A 18 7.87 -0.92 14.79
N LEU A 19 8.68 -1.07 13.76
CA LEU A 19 9.59 -2.19 13.59
C LEU A 19 10.91 -1.95 14.35
N SER A 20 11.72 -2.99 14.49
CA SER A 20 12.97 -2.95 15.27
C SER A 20 14.04 -1.98 14.73
N ASP A 21 13.92 -1.54 13.49
CA ASP A 21 14.80 -0.56 12.84
C ASP A 21 14.27 0.89 12.91
N GLY A 22 13.13 1.11 13.59
CA GLY A 22 12.45 2.40 13.65
C GLY A 22 11.52 2.69 12.45
N THR A 23 11.37 1.76 11.51
CA THR A 23 10.38 1.87 10.43
C THR A 23 8.98 1.83 11.02
N ARG A 24 8.12 2.76 10.59
CA ARG A 24 6.71 2.85 11.03
C ARG A 24 5.77 2.42 9.94
N LEU A 25 4.83 1.56 10.30
CA LEU A 25 3.76 1.07 9.44
C LEU A 25 2.41 1.53 9.96
N VAL A 26 1.53 1.90 9.05
CA VAL A 26 0.09 1.96 9.29
C VAL A 26 -0.54 0.89 8.40
N VAL A 27 -1.23 -0.06 9.01
CA VAL A 27 -1.80 -1.23 8.32
C VAL A 27 -3.31 -1.11 8.33
N ASN A 28 -3.92 -1.09 7.16
CA ASN A 28 -5.35 -0.89 6.96
C ASN A 28 -6.14 -2.19 7.18
N SER A 29 -7.44 -2.06 7.14
CA SER A 29 -8.43 -3.13 7.25
C SER A 29 -8.13 -4.29 6.29
N GLN A 30 -8.35 -5.53 6.76
CA GLN A 30 -8.17 -6.76 5.98
C GLN A 30 -6.78 -6.94 5.37
N SER A 31 -5.77 -6.44 6.05
CA SER A 31 -4.39 -6.48 5.60
C SER A 31 -3.54 -7.39 6.49
N LYS A 32 -2.45 -7.89 5.91
CA LYS A 32 -1.51 -8.79 6.56
C LYS A 32 -0.10 -8.31 6.32
N VAL A 33 0.71 -8.28 7.39
CA VAL A 33 2.15 -8.02 7.30
C VAL A 33 2.90 -9.09 8.08
N ILE A 34 3.96 -9.64 7.48
CA ILE A 34 4.89 -10.56 8.12
C ILE A 34 6.26 -9.90 8.14
N TYR A 35 6.86 -9.82 9.31
CA TYR A 35 8.15 -9.16 9.52
C TYR A 35 8.95 -9.86 10.61
N PRO A 36 10.29 -9.85 10.56
CA PRO A 36 11.12 -10.45 11.60
C PRO A 36 11.04 -9.64 12.90
N CYS A 37 11.17 -10.30 14.04
CA CYS A 37 11.25 -9.63 15.35
C CYS A 37 12.41 -8.64 15.42
N ARG A 38 13.51 -8.94 14.69
CA ARG A 38 14.69 -8.06 14.53
C ARG A 38 15.28 -8.23 13.14
N PHE A 39 15.74 -7.12 12.55
CA PHE A 39 16.53 -7.15 11.31
C PHE A 39 18.00 -7.36 11.66
N ASN A 40 18.55 -8.55 11.38
CA ASN A 40 19.91 -8.96 11.73
C ASN A 40 20.79 -9.30 10.52
N GLY A 41 20.36 -8.97 9.29
CA GLY A 41 21.08 -9.29 8.07
C GLY A 41 21.37 -8.06 7.21
N ASP A 42 21.92 -8.28 6.04
CA ASP A 42 22.30 -7.25 5.07
C ASP A 42 21.07 -6.55 4.42
N ILE A 43 19.90 -7.11 4.62
CA ILE A 43 18.62 -6.56 4.12
C ILE A 43 17.54 -6.56 5.22
N ARG A 44 16.65 -5.59 5.16
CA ARG A 44 15.46 -5.50 5.99
C ARG A 44 14.26 -5.93 5.14
N LYS A 45 13.75 -7.12 5.37
CA LYS A 45 12.69 -7.69 4.52
C LYS A 45 11.40 -7.92 5.28
N ILE A 46 10.28 -7.51 4.66
CA ILE A 46 8.92 -7.81 5.11
C ILE A 46 8.08 -8.35 3.94
N TYR A 47 7.01 -9.02 4.27
CA TYR A 47 5.94 -9.38 3.34
C TYR A 47 4.69 -8.57 3.68
N ALA A 48 4.01 -8.01 2.67
CA ALA A 48 2.79 -7.24 2.86
C ALA A 48 1.71 -7.63 1.84
N GLN A 49 0.46 -7.73 2.33
CA GLN A 49 -0.75 -7.94 1.53
C GLN A 49 -1.88 -7.07 2.09
N GLY A 50 -2.65 -6.42 1.21
CA GLY A 50 -3.66 -5.44 1.57
C GLY A 50 -3.16 -4.01 1.43
N GLU A 51 -3.49 -3.12 2.32
CA GLU A 51 -3.06 -1.73 2.25
C GLU A 51 -2.19 -1.34 3.44
N VAL A 52 -0.99 -0.86 3.13
CA VAL A 52 0.01 -0.49 4.13
C VAL A 52 0.67 0.82 3.72
N PHE A 53 0.70 1.76 4.64
CA PHE A 53 1.52 2.95 4.54
C PHE A 53 2.82 2.73 5.32
N LEU A 54 3.96 3.03 4.70
CA LEU A 54 5.28 2.81 5.27
C LEU A 54 6.07 4.12 5.34
N GLU A 55 6.62 4.39 6.51
CA GLU A 55 7.69 5.36 6.72
C GLU A 55 8.96 4.60 7.07
N VAL A 56 9.75 4.27 6.07
CA VAL A 56 10.94 3.43 6.23
C VAL A 56 12.09 4.25 6.78
N ALA A 57 12.69 3.77 7.87
CA ALA A 57 13.88 4.37 8.47
C ALA A 57 15.04 4.38 7.47
N HIS A 58 15.75 5.53 7.39
CA HIS A 58 16.83 5.71 6.42
C HIS A 58 18.06 4.89 6.79
N ASP A 59 18.41 3.93 5.94
CA ASP A 59 19.65 3.14 6.05
C ASP A 59 20.09 2.69 4.65
N LYS A 60 21.18 3.29 4.18
CA LYS A 60 21.75 2.99 2.85
C LYS A 60 22.51 1.67 2.81
N GLN A 61 22.98 1.18 3.97
CA GLN A 61 23.76 -0.05 4.04
C GLN A 61 22.88 -1.29 4.05
N HIS A 62 21.68 -1.18 4.63
CA HIS A 62 20.71 -2.28 4.73
C HIS A 62 19.42 -1.92 3.99
N PRO A 63 19.30 -2.20 2.70
CA PRO A 63 18.09 -1.94 1.93
C PRO A 63 16.85 -2.56 2.56
N PHE A 64 15.73 -1.83 2.48
CA PHE A 64 14.43 -2.34 2.92
C PHE A 64 13.67 -2.92 1.73
N ILE A 65 13.20 -4.14 1.87
CA ILE A 65 12.51 -4.91 0.83
C ILE A 65 11.08 -5.21 1.29
N VAL A 66 10.12 -4.84 0.46
CA VAL A 66 8.74 -5.34 0.60
C VAL A 66 8.50 -6.37 -0.49
N GLU A 67 8.17 -7.59 -0.09
CA GLU A 67 7.78 -8.67 -1.00
C GLU A 67 6.26 -8.88 -0.99
N SER A 68 5.73 -9.23 -2.14
CA SER A 68 4.36 -9.66 -2.37
C SER A 68 4.35 -10.75 -3.45
N GLU A 69 3.18 -11.33 -3.74
CA GLU A 69 3.03 -12.30 -4.84
C GLU A 69 3.36 -11.70 -6.20
N ASP A 70 3.07 -10.41 -6.40
CA ASP A 70 3.10 -9.75 -7.72
C ASP A 70 4.31 -8.85 -7.94
N PHE A 71 5.02 -8.49 -6.89
CA PHE A 71 6.13 -7.54 -6.98
C PHE A 71 7.11 -7.67 -5.83
N LYS A 72 8.29 -7.14 -6.08
CA LYS A 72 9.32 -6.85 -5.08
C LYS A 72 9.65 -5.37 -5.15
N LEU A 73 9.66 -4.71 -4.00
CA LEU A 73 9.93 -3.28 -3.87
C LEU A 73 11.17 -3.08 -3.01
N ARG A 74 12.07 -2.17 -3.42
CA ARG A 74 13.33 -1.85 -2.72
C ARG A 74 13.43 -0.37 -2.45
N VAL A 75 13.73 -0.01 -1.20
CA VAL A 75 13.97 1.36 -0.74
C VAL A 75 15.13 1.44 0.25
N LEU A 76 15.63 2.67 0.47
CA LEU A 76 16.71 2.95 1.44
C LEU A 76 16.24 3.85 2.59
N GLY A 77 15.09 4.49 2.46
CA GLY A 77 14.49 5.42 3.42
C GLY A 77 13.47 6.26 2.68
N THR A 78 12.20 5.94 2.81
CA THR A 78 11.16 6.36 1.86
C THR A 78 9.80 6.33 2.54
N LYS A 79 8.90 7.25 2.16
CA LYS A 79 7.48 7.21 2.54
C LYS A 79 6.64 6.85 1.33
N PHE A 80 5.83 5.81 1.45
CA PHE A 80 4.99 5.33 0.35
C PHE A 80 3.79 4.51 0.85
N ASN A 81 2.79 4.40 -0.01
CA ASN A 81 1.61 3.58 0.21
C ASN A 81 1.58 2.41 -0.77
N ILE A 82 1.23 1.24 -0.29
CA ILE A 82 0.95 0.06 -1.10
C ILE A 82 -0.50 -0.34 -0.87
N SER A 83 -1.24 -0.59 -1.96
CA SER A 83 -2.56 -1.23 -1.92
C SER A 83 -2.53 -2.44 -2.86
N ASN A 84 -2.44 -3.66 -2.29
CA ASN A 84 -2.34 -4.92 -3.04
C ASN A 84 -3.29 -6.00 -2.48
N TYR A 85 -4.56 -5.67 -2.41
CA TYR A 85 -5.58 -6.64 -2.02
C TYR A 85 -5.71 -7.75 -3.05
N LYS A 86 -5.88 -9.00 -2.58
CA LYS A 86 -6.01 -10.17 -3.42
C LYS A 86 -7.14 -10.01 -4.46
N GLY A 87 -6.85 -10.36 -5.71
CA GLY A 87 -7.81 -10.25 -6.82
C GLY A 87 -8.02 -8.83 -7.35
N ARG A 88 -7.18 -7.88 -6.95
CA ARG A 88 -7.19 -6.48 -7.42
C ARG A 88 -5.84 -6.08 -7.98
N ALA A 89 -5.83 -5.06 -8.83
CA ALA A 89 -4.59 -4.44 -9.26
C ALA A 89 -3.89 -3.79 -8.06
N THR A 90 -2.56 -3.89 -8.04
CA THR A 90 -1.73 -3.23 -7.03
C THR A 90 -1.48 -1.78 -7.42
N ASN A 91 -1.59 -0.88 -6.46
CA ASN A 91 -1.16 0.51 -6.58
C ASN A 91 -0.06 0.79 -5.56
N ILE A 92 1.05 1.35 -6.03
CA ILE A 92 2.14 1.84 -5.20
C ILE A 92 2.25 3.35 -5.44
N VAL A 93 2.14 4.14 -4.38
CA VAL A 93 2.20 5.61 -4.45
C VAL A 93 3.35 6.10 -3.62
N LEU A 94 4.28 6.85 -4.25
CA LEU A 94 5.43 7.40 -3.58
C LEU A 94 5.13 8.79 -3.04
N VAL A 95 5.40 8.99 -1.74
CA VAL A 95 5.26 10.28 -1.04
C VAL A 95 6.59 11.02 -1.00
N GLU A 96 7.66 10.33 -0.56
CA GLU A 96 8.98 10.93 -0.34
C GLU A 96 10.07 9.90 -0.57
N GLY A 97 11.18 10.31 -1.19
CA GLY A 97 12.33 9.47 -1.45
C GLY A 97 12.32 8.83 -2.84
N SER A 98 12.68 7.58 -2.93
CA SER A 98 12.79 6.84 -4.19
C SER A 98 12.46 5.36 -3.98
N VAL A 99 11.77 4.76 -4.93
CA VAL A 99 11.36 3.36 -4.89
C VAL A 99 11.75 2.66 -6.19
N GLU A 100 12.43 1.53 -6.09
CA GLU A 100 12.59 0.59 -7.20
C GLU A 100 11.58 -0.54 -7.03
N VAL A 101 10.78 -0.80 -8.06
CA VAL A 101 9.80 -1.90 -8.11
C VAL A 101 10.17 -2.86 -9.22
N THR A 102 10.16 -4.16 -8.91
CA THR A 102 10.34 -5.24 -9.89
C THR A 102 9.06 -6.07 -9.92
N ASP A 103 8.46 -6.26 -11.11
CA ASP A 103 7.26 -7.09 -11.30
C ASP A 103 7.61 -8.58 -11.47
N ARG A 104 6.57 -9.45 -11.61
CA ARG A 104 6.77 -10.89 -11.83
C ARG A 104 7.57 -11.23 -13.09
N ASN A 105 7.58 -10.35 -14.09
CA ASN A 105 8.28 -10.54 -15.36
C ASN A 105 9.68 -9.93 -15.34
N GLU A 106 10.23 -9.64 -14.15
CA GLU A 106 11.53 -9.00 -13.94
C GLU A 106 11.65 -7.59 -14.56
N ARG A 107 10.54 -6.95 -14.92
CA ARG A 107 10.55 -5.56 -15.38
C ARG A 107 10.65 -4.63 -14.18
N LYS A 108 11.44 -3.59 -14.34
CA LYS A 108 11.72 -2.62 -13.30
C LYS A 108 11.09 -1.28 -13.59
N ALA A 109 10.60 -0.62 -12.54
CA ALA A 109 10.19 0.77 -12.54
C ALA A 109 10.86 1.52 -11.40
N GLN A 110 11.27 2.75 -11.67
CA GLN A 110 11.77 3.69 -10.67
C GLN A 110 10.73 4.78 -10.45
N LEU A 111 10.31 4.98 -9.20
CA LEU A 111 9.34 6.00 -8.83
C LEU A 111 10.05 7.22 -8.25
N VAL A 112 9.49 8.39 -8.56
CA VAL A 112 9.79 9.67 -7.92
C VAL A 112 8.56 10.16 -7.14
N PRO A 113 8.68 11.12 -6.20
CA PRO A 113 7.54 11.63 -5.44
C PRO A 113 6.35 12.03 -6.31
N SER A 114 5.15 11.68 -5.86
CA SER A 114 3.85 11.79 -6.54
C SER A 114 3.62 10.77 -7.67
N ASP A 115 4.52 9.84 -7.93
CA ASP A 115 4.23 8.73 -8.83
C ASP A 115 3.30 7.71 -8.20
N LEU A 116 2.36 7.24 -9.01
CA LEU A 116 1.59 6.02 -8.83
C LEU A 116 2.04 5.00 -9.87
N LEU A 117 2.45 3.82 -9.42
CA LEU A 117 2.68 2.64 -10.25
C LEU A 117 1.52 1.67 -10.08
N ASN A 118 0.92 1.27 -11.20
CA ASN A 118 -0.11 0.23 -11.23
C ASN A 118 0.46 -1.09 -11.76
N ILE A 119 0.18 -2.18 -11.03
CA ILE A 119 0.54 -3.55 -11.41
C ILE A 119 -0.75 -4.34 -11.54
N ALA A 120 -0.99 -4.90 -12.71
CA ALA A 120 -2.15 -5.73 -12.99
C ALA A 120 -1.70 -7.12 -13.46
N ASN A 121 -2.27 -8.17 -12.85
CA ASN A 121 -1.91 -9.56 -13.14
C ASN A 121 -0.41 -9.86 -13.03
N GLY A 122 0.25 -9.25 -12.05
CA GLY A 122 1.69 -9.42 -11.80
C GLY A 122 2.60 -8.69 -12.79
N ALA A 123 2.07 -7.80 -13.64
CA ALA A 123 2.83 -7.03 -14.61
C ALA A 123 2.60 -5.52 -14.44
N ILE A 124 3.66 -4.72 -14.55
CA ILE A 124 3.56 -3.26 -14.59
C ILE A 124 2.67 -2.83 -15.74
N ALA A 125 1.55 -2.18 -15.42
CA ALA A 125 0.57 -1.73 -16.39
C ALA A 125 0.81 -0.27 -16.81
N TYR A 126 0.97 0.64 -15.84
CA TYR A 126 1.26 2.05 -16.10
C TYR A 126 1.86 2.74 -14.87
N GLN A 127 2.50 3.88 -15.12
CA GLN A 127 3.00 4.84 -14.13
C GLN A 127 2.48 6.22 -14.47
N LYS A 128 2.01 6.97 -13.47
CA LYS A 128 1.49 8.34 -13.66
C LYS A 128 1.66 9.19 -12.39
N GLN A 129 1.63 10.51 -12.55
CA GLN A 129 1.57 11.45 -11.43
C GLN A 129 0.14 11.53 -10.86
N VAL A 130 0.03 11.63 -9.52
CA VAL A 130 -1.24 11.71 -8.80
C VAL A 130 -1.18 12.72 -7.66
N ASP A 131 -2.34 13.12 -7.15
CA ASP A 131 -2.44 13.78 -5.85
C ASP A 131 -2.28 12.72 -4.76
N VAL A 132 -1.15 12.74 -4.09
CA VAL A 132 -0.80 11.77 -3.04
C VAL A 132 -1.83 11.76 -1.90
N ALA A 133 -2.42 12.91 -1.56
CA ALA A 133 -3.39 13.03 -0.47
C ALA A 133 -4.60 12.09 -0.64
N GLU A 134 -5.05 11.85 -1.87
CA GLU A 134 -6.16 10.91 -2.15
C GLU A 134 -5.84 9.45 -1.78
N TYR A 135 -4.56 9.09 -1.76
CA TYR A 135 -4.09 7.73 -1.51
C TYR A 135 -3.64 7.48 -0.08
N ILE A 136 -3.30 8.53 0.68
CA ILE A 136 -2.77 8.37 2.04
C ILE A 136 -3.66 8.97 3.13
N SER A 137 -4.72 9.71 2.79
CA SER A 137 -5.64 10.32 3.78
C SER A 137 -6.27 9.29 4.74
N TRP A 138 -6.41 8.04 4.30
CA TRP A 138 -6.91 6.95 5.12
C TRP A 138 -6.03 6.69 6.37
N VAL A 139 -4.75 7.04 6.34
CA VAL A 139 -3.81 6.92 7.47
C VAL A 139 -4.33 7.70 8.70
N ASP A 140 -5.03 8.80 8.46
CA ASP A 140 -5.66 9.64 9.48
C ASP A 140 -7.16 9.37 9.65
N GLY A 141 -7.69 8.32 8.99
CA GLY A 141 -9.09 7.93 9.09
C GLY A 141 -10.01 8.66 8.14
N VAL A 142 -9.45 9.35 7.17
CA VAL A 142 -10.19 10.20 6.22
C VAL A 142 -10.13 9.58 4.83
N MET A 143 -11.21 9.65 4.08
CA MET A 143 -11.21 9.38 2.65
C MET A 143 -11.46 10.69 1.90
N LEU A 144 -10.43 11.18 1.21
CA LEU A 144 -10.57 12.32 0.30
C LEU A 144 -11.15 11.84 -1.03
N LEU A 145 -12.15 12.58 -1.52
CA LEU A 145 -12.87 12.29 -2.74
C LEU A 145 -12.71 13.46 -3.71
N ASN A 146 -12.05 13.20 -4.82
CA ASN A 146 -11.80 14.21 -5.84
C ASN A 146 -12.17 13.65 -7.22
N ASN A 147 -13.42 13.86 -7.63
CA ASN A 147 -13.96 13.35 -8.90
C ASN A 147 -13.90 11.82 -9.01
N ASN A 148 -14.05 11.12 -7.88
CA ASN A 148 -14.04 9.66 -7.85
C ASN A 148 -15.40 9.10 -8.26
N ASP A 149 -15.39 8.00 -9.00
CA ASP A 149 -16.62 7.24 -9.26
C ASP A 149 -17.17 6.66 -7.96
N LEU A 150 -18.48 6.75 -7.75
CA LEU A 150 -19.13 6.20 -6.57
C LEU A 150 -18.84 4.69 -6.42
N SER A 151 -18.77 3.95 -7.52
CA SER A 151 -18.40 2.54 -7.53
C SER A 151 -17.03 2.29 -6.90
N HIS A 152 -16.05 3.17 -7.15
CA HIS A 152 -14.72 3.08 -6.57
C HIS A 152 -14.73 3.31 -5.04
N ILE A 153 -15.54 4.29 -4.60
CA ILE A 153 -15.72 4.58 -3.18
C ILE A 153 -16.37 3.38 -2.46
N ILE A 154 -17.44 2.84 -3.05
CA ILE A 154 -18.14 1.66 -2.55
C ILE A 154 -17.21 0.45 -2.42
N GLN A 155 -16.32 0.25 -3.40
CA GLN A 155 -15.30 -0.81 -3.31
C GLN A 155 -14.36 -0.62 -2.13
N LYS A 156 -13.88 0.60 -1.88
CA LYS A 156 -13.04 0.91 -0.72
C LYS A 156 -13.77 0.65 0.61
N LEU A 157 -15.03 1.07 0.69
CA LEU A 157 -15.86 0.83 1.87
C LEU A 157 -16.14 -0.66 2.09
N SER A 158 -16.41 -1.41 1.01
CA SER A 158 -16.58 -2.87 1.07
C SER A 158 -15.35 -3.57 1.64
N ILE A 159 -14.15 -3.15 1.21
CA ILE A 159 -12.90 -3.69 1.76
C ILE A 159 -12.76 -3.29 3.23
N TYR A 160 -12.96 -2.02 3.55
CA TYR A 160 -12.76 -1.54 4.92
C TYR A 160 -13.67 -2.25 5.92
N TYR A 161 -14.96 -2.37 5.61
CA TYR A 161 -15.94 -3.01 6.51
C TYR A 161 -16.00 -4.53 6.37
N GLY A 162 -15.36 -5.12 5.35
CA GLY A 162 -15.39 -6.57 5.11
C GLY A 162 -16.75 -7.11 4.70
N ILE A 163 -17.60 -6.27 4.13
CA ILE A 163 -18.95 -6.63 3.66
C ILE A 163 -19.13 -6.26 2.19
N PRO A 164 -19.85 -7.08 1.40
CA PRO A 164 -20.14 -6.74 0.02
C PRO A 164 -21.15 -5.57 -0.01
N ILE A 165 -20.74 -4.44 -0.58
CA ILE A 165 -21.60 -3.29 -0.85
C ILE A 165 -21.73 -3.18 -2.36
N GLN A 166 -22.96 -3.06 -2.86
CA GLN A 166 -23.27 -2.94 -4.28
C GLN A 166 -24.07 -1.67 -4.54
N CYS A 167 -23.89 -1.10 -5.73
CA CYS A 167 -24.73 -0.04 -6.23
C CYS A 167 -25.19 -0.37 -7.67
N ASP A 168 -26.24 0.29 -8.10
CA ASP A 168 -26.64 0.25 -9.51
C ASP A 168 -25.48 0.71 -10.39
N PRO A 169 -25.17 0.01 -11.50
CA PRO A 169 -24.06 0.38 -12.38
C PRO A 169 -24.15 1.79 -12.98
N MET A 170 -25.35 2.33 -13.17
CA MET A 170 -25.54 3.70 -13.63
C MET A 170 -25.20 4.71 -12.55
N VAL A 171 -25.67 4.49 -11.32
CA VAL A 171 -25.37 5.32 -10.16
C VAL A 171 -23.89 5.22 -9.79
N GLY A 172 -23.26 4.07 -10.00
CA GLY A 172 -21.84 3.85 -9.76
C GLY A 172 -20.89 4.72 -10.55
N LYS A 173 -21.37 5.33 -11.66
CA LYS A 173 -20.57 6.27 -12.50
C LYS A 173 -20.68 7.72 -12.04
N GLU A 174 -21.57 8.02 -11.08
CA GLU A 174 -21.69 9.36 -10.50
C GLU A 174 -20.38 9.80 -9.86
N LYS A 175 -19.99 11.04 -10.13
CA LYS A 175 -18.77 11.64 -9.60
C LYS A 175 -19.00 12.24 -8.23
N VAL A 176 -18.15 11.89 -7.30
CA VAL A 176 -18.25 12.34 -5.91
C VAL A 176 -17.05 13.17 -5.52
N TYR A 177 -17.34 14.25 -4.80
CA TYR A 177 -16.35 15.18 -4.25
C TYR A 177 -16.59 15.32 -2.75
N GLY A 178 -15.53 15.51 -1.99
CA GLY A 178 -15.63 15.83 -0.57
C GLY A 178 -14.71 15.00 0.31
N LYS A 179 -15.16 14.78 1.52
CA LYS A 179 -14.41 14.11 2.58
C LYS A 179 -15.36 13.22 3.38
N LEU A 180 -14.93 11.98 3.60
CA LEU A 180 -15.58 11.08 4.55
C LEU A 180 -14.64 10.86 5.73
N ASP A 181 -15.17 11.02 6.96
CA ASP A 181 -14.45 10.83 8.23
C ASP A 181 -14.90 9.51 8.89
#